data_9cd78dfd4be5c31fe007849f654ec7ae
#
_entry.id   9cd78dfd4be5c31fe007849f654ec7ae
#
_cell.length_a   1.000
_cell.length_b   1.000
_cell.length_c   1.000
_cell.angle_alpha   90.00
_cell.angle_beta   90.00
_cell.angle_gamma   90.00
#
_symmetry.space_group_name_H-M   'P 1'
#
loop_
_entity.id
_entity.type
_entity.pdbx_description
1 polymer ?
#
loop_
_entity_poly.entity_id
_entity_poly.type
_entity_poly.pdbx_seq_one_letter_code
_entity_poly.pdbx_strand_id
1 'polypeptide(L)'
;EAEAELIRSRMILEPVVNLLHLRIRLSDPNVSAIDRIKSNSTDTQINKPEGVSLKTEDGNVEISQFNVSQEYLNQPFTLTRSATGFVLSNDFDDFKGQIGKGHLFKGTDGQIQITVNDLPADGYPINITKQSLQTTTEQINTDLSVVEKGKQTGIIQLSMTGANQQQTSLILKQIVLSYIDQNQSRGSEETTKTISFMETQIPTLKKKLEDSEAVFNEFRKKYGTIDVSKEAELLLTESSQIDVQLNELKLKKADLTTFYTEEHPLVMQINEQLAVLND
;
A
#
# COMPACT_ATOMS: atom_id res chain seq x y z
N GLU A 1 -9.62 16.03 -5.88
CA GLU A 1 -8.23 16.48 -5.56
C GLU A 1 -7.57 15.60 -4.50
N ALA A 2 -8.23 15.30 -3.38
CA ALA A 2 -7.66 14.51 -2.29
C ALA A 2 -7.27 13.09 -2.72
N GLU A 3 -8.06 12.43 -3.55
CA GLU A 3 -7.77 11.08 -4.06
C GLU A 3 -6.58 11.09 -5.03
N ALA A 4 -6.44 12.12 -5.86
CA ALA A 4 -5.31 12.27 -6.76
C ALA A 4 -4.00 12.47 -5.99
N GLU A 5 -4.01 13.26 -4.94
CA GLU A 5 -2.85 13.45 -4.05
C GLU A 5 -2.49 12.15 -3.30
N LEU A 6 -3.49 11.41 -2.87
CA LEU A 6 -3.29 10.12 -2.22
C LEU A 6 -2.57 9.13 -3.15
N ILE A 7 -3.02 9.02 -4.41
CA ILE A 7 -2.39 8.13 -5.41
C ILE A 7 -0.92 8.52 -5.65
N ARG A 8 -0.60 9.81 -5.63
CA ARG A 8 0.76 10.33 -5.76
C ARG A 8 1.61 10.19 -4.50
N SER A 9 1.02 9.80 -3.39
CA SER A 9 1.71 9.71 -2.11
C SER A 9 2.71 8.57 -2.05
N ARG A 10 3.68 8.70 -1.16
CA ARG A 10 4.66 7.64 -0.87
C ARG A 10 4.00 6.34 -0.43
N MET A 11 2.90 6.42 0.30
CA MET A 11 2.15 5.27 0.80
C MET A 11 1.69 4.36 -0.35
N ILE A 12 1.35 4.94 -1.50
CA ILE A 12 0.92 4.20 -2.70
C ILE A 12 2.11 3.83 -3.58
N LEU A 13 3.06 4.74 -3.79
CA LEU A 13 4.13 4.57 -4.77
C LEU A 13 5.31 3.74 -4.26
N GLU A 14 5.71 3.89 -3.01
CA GLU A 14 6.85 3.13 -2.45
C GLU A 14 6.69 1.61 -2.49
N PRO A 15 5.51 1.03 -2.17
CA PRO A 15 5.31 -0.40 -2.33
C PRO A 15 5.50 -0.90 -3.76
N VAL A 16 5.11 -0.10 -4.75
CA VAL A 16 5.29 -0.42 -6.18
C VAL A 16 6.77 -0.39 -6.55
N VAL A 17 7.49 0.63 -6.10
CA VAL A 17 8.94 0.75 -6.30
C VAL A 17 9.67 -0.49 -5.77
N ASN A 18 9.32 -0.93 -4.58
CA ASN A 18 9.94 -2.08 -3.93
C ASN A 18 9.53 -3.41 -4.59
N LEU A 19 8.26 -3.58 -4.92
CA LEU A 19 7.77 -4.81 -5.56
C LEU A 19 8.43 -5.06 -6.91
N LEU A 20 8.56 -4.03 -7.73
CA LEU A 20 9.09 -4.12 -9.09
C LEU A 20 10.59 -3.86 -9.18
N HIS A 21 11.28 -3.75 -8.05
CA HIS A 21 12.73 -3.45 -8.03
C HIS A 21 13.14 -2.22 -8.88
N LEU A 22 12.30 -1.16 -8.86
CA LEU A 22 12.51 0.01 -9.71
C LEU A 22 13.74 0.84 -9.34
N ARG A 23 14.30 0.62 -8.16
CA ARG A 23 15.53 1.28 -7.73
C ARG A 23 16.80 0.71 -8.37
N ILE A 24 16.71 -0.49 -8.94
CA ILE A 24 17.82 -1.11 -9.66
C ILE A 24 17.89 -0.54 -11.06
N ARG A 25 18.99 0.11 -11.38
CA ARG A 25 19.24 0.69 -12.69
C ARG A 25 20.41 -0.03 -13.37
N LEU A 26 20.12 -0.60 -14.53
CA LEU A 26 21.09 -1.27 -15.37
C LEU A 26 21.34 -0.42 -16.61
N SER A 27 22.57 -0.34 -17.06
CA SER A 27 22.91 0.28 -18.33
C SER A 27 24.05 -0.46 -19.01
N ASP A 28 23.99 -0.50 -20.33
CA ASP A 28 25.06 -1.03 -21.18
C ASP A 28 25.96 0.13 -21.61
N PRO A 29 27.21 0.23 -21.10
CA PRO A 29 28.09 1.33 -21.47
C PRO A 29 28.59 1.24 -22.92
N ASN A 30 28.42 0.08 -23.59
CA ASN A 30 28.86 -0.09 -24.96
C ASN A 30 27.84 0.46 -25.99
N VAL A 31 26.62 0.78 -25.56
CA VAL A 31 25.58 1.37 -26.40
C VAL A 31 25.73 2.89 -26.35
N SER A 32 25.95 3.52 -27.51
CA SER A 32 26.04 4.97 -27.58
C SER A 32 24.66 5.63 -27.37
N ALA A 33 24.66 6.89 -26.90
CA ALA A 33 23.42 7.64 -26.72
C ALA A 33 22.64 7.81 -28.05
N ILE A 34 23.35 7.84 -29.18
CA ILE A 34 22.75 7.93 -30.52
C ILE A 34 22.07 6.62 -30.90
N ASP A 35 22.69 5.48 -30.58
CA ASP A 35 22.11 4.16 -30.85
C ASP A 35 20.89 3.89 -29.97
N ARG A 36 20.86 4.39 -28.74
CA ARG A 36 19.68 4.36 -27.87
C ARG A 36 18.48 5.10 -28.45
N ILE A 37 18.72 6.20 -29.15
CA ILE A 37 17.66 6.99 -29.82
C ILE A 37 17.19 6.29 -31.11
N LYS A 38 18.11 5.61 -31.82
CA LYS A 38 17.80 4.94 -33.10
C LYS A 38 17.23 3.54 -32.96
N SER A 39 17.60 2.81 -31.92
CA SER A 39 17.04 1.48 -31.64
C SER A 39 15.74 1.65 -30.86
N ASN A 40 14.61 1.50 -31.54
CA ASN A 40 13.31 1.42 -30.91
C ASN A 40 13.33 0.34 -29.81
N SER A 41 13.56 0.75 -28.56
CA SER A 41 13.20 0.05 -27.33
C SER A 41 13.89 -1.30 -27.00
N THR A 42 14.95 -1.73 -27.65
CA THR A 42 15.62 -3.00 -27.31
C THR A 42 16.55 -2.90 -26.10
N ASP A 43 16.96 -1.69 -25.71
CA ASP A 43 17.95 -1.44 -24.66
C ASP A 43 17.33 -0.98 -23.32
N THR A 44 16.04 -1.14 -23.16
CA THR A 44 15.35 -0.77 -21.92
C THR A 44 15.31 -1.97 -20.96
N GLN A 45 15.73 -1.72 -19.72
CA GLN A 45 15.56 -2.73 -18.70
C GLN A 45 14.08 -2.98 -18.41
N ILE A 46 13.78 -4.20 -18.03
CA ILE A 46 12.44 -4.62 -17.60
C ILE A 46 12.48 -5.00 -16.14
N ASN A 47 11.66 -4.32 -15.35
CA ASN A 47 11.54 -4.54 -13.91
C ASN A 47 10.24 -5.30 -13.62
N LYS A 48 10.38 -6.47 -13.00
CA LYS A 48 9.27 -7.34 -12.60
C LYS A 48 9.41 -7.73 -11.14
N PRO A 49 8.38 -8.31 -10.50
CA PRO A 49 8.51 -8.79 -9.14
C PRO A 49 9.65 -9.79 -8.94
N GLU A 50 9.94 -10.61 -9.94
CA GLU A 50 11.00 -11.60 -9.91
C GLU A 50 12.41 -11.00 -9.98
N GLY A 51 12.54 -9.81 -10.54
CA GLY A 51 13.81 -9.13 -10.71
C GLY A 51 13.86 -8.22 -11.93
N VAL A 52 15.06 -7.83 -12.28
CA VAL A 52 15.35 -6.89 -13.37
C VAL A 52 16.12 -7.58 -14.48
N SER A 53 15.75 -7.34 -15.71
CA SER A 53 16.44 -7.87 -16.89
C SER A 53 16.79 -6.76 -17.88
N LEU A 54 17.89 -6.96 -18.62
CA LEU A 54 18.35 -6.11 -19.69
C LEU A 54 18.89 -6.96 -20.82
N LYS A 55 18.43 -6.74 -22.05
CA LYS A 55 19.00 -7.37 -23.24
C LYS A 55 20.20 -6.55 -23.73
N THR A 56 21.28 -7.28 -24.02
CA THR A 56 22.47 -6.71 -24.65
C THR A 56 22.79 -7.49 -25.95
N GLU A 57 23.72 -7.01 -26.75
CA GLU A 57 24.19 -7.69 -27.97
C GLU A 57 24.79 -9.09 -27.66
N ASP A 58 25.46 -9.23 -26.51
CA ASP A 58 26.19 -10.44 -26.14
C ASP A 58 25.46 -11.29 -25.09
N GLY A 59 24.18 -11.06 -24.87
CA GLY A 59 23.38 -11.84 -23.93
C GLY A 59 22.50 -10.98 -23.05
N ASN A 60 21.91 -11.61 -22.04
CA ASN A 60 20.99 -10.97 -21.12
C ASN A 60 21.64 -10.74 -19.76
N VAL A 61 21.22 -9.64 -19.09
CA VAL A 61 21.47 -9.42 -17.66
C VAL A 61 20.20 -9.78 -16.91
N GLU A 62 20.31 -10.57 -15.86
CA GLU A 62 19.21 -10.90 -14.96
C GLU A 62 19.67 -10.78 -13.52
N ILE A 63 19.03 -9.87 -12.77
CA ILE A 63 19.31 -9.56 -11.37
C ILE A 63 18.03 -9.75 -10.58
N SER A 64 18.02 -10.69 -9.62
CA SER A 64 16.84 -10.89 -8.76
C SER A 64 16.92 -10.15 -7.43
N GLN A 65 18.10 -9.72 -7.02
CA GLN A 65 18.30 -8.98 -5.78
C GLN A 65 19.52 -8.06 -5.90
N PHE A 66 19.35 -6.83 -5.47
CA PHE A 66 20.44 -5.87 -5.32
C PHE A 66 20.09 -4.85 -4.25
N ASN A 67 20.63 -5.06 -3.06
CA ASN A 67 20.46 -4.18 -1.90
C ASN A 67 21.82 -3.68 -1.45
N VAL A 68 21.90 -2.41 -1.15
CA VAL A 68 23.16 -1.77 -0.75
C VAL A 68 22.97 -0.92 0.49
N SER A 69 24.05 -0.73 1.25
CA SER A 69 24.09 0.25 2.33
C SER A 69 23.87 1.66 1.79
N GLN A 70 23.48 2.57 2.67
CA GLN A 70 23.16 3.95 2.30
C GLN A 70 24.31 4.66 1.58
N GLU A 71 25.55 4.38 1.95
CA GLU A 71 26.75 4.96 1.37
C GLU A 71 26.95 4.60 -0.10
N TYR A 72 26.39 3.48 -0.53
CA TYR A 72 26.47 3.01 -1.91
C TYR A 72 25.26 3.43 -2.79
N LEU A 73 24.27 4.07 -2.22
CA LEU A 73 23.12 4.56 -3.00
C LEU A 73 23.55 5.57 -4.05
N ASN A 74 22.98 5.46 -5.23
CA ASN A 74 23.24 6.31 -6.39
C ASN A 74 24.69 6.22 -6.93
N GLN A 75 25.48 5.27 -6.46
CA GLN A 75 26.84 5.05 -6.94
C GLN A 75 26.88 3.91 -7.97
N PRO A 76 27.55 4.11 -9.11
CA PRO A 76 27.63 3.07 -10.12
C PRO A 76 28.63 1.98 -9.74
N PHE A 77 28.25 0.74 -9.99
CA PHE A 77 29.12 -0.43 -9.98
C PHE A 77 29.22 -0.99 -11.38
N THR A 78 30.31 -1.68 -11.64
CA THR A 78 30.50 -2.45 -12.87
C THR A 78 30.33 -3.94 -12.55
N LEU A 79 29.51 -4.61 -13.35
CA LEU A 79 29.22 -6.03 -13.23
C LEU A 79 29.69 -6.73 -14.49
N THR A 80 30.53 -7.76 -14.35
CA THR A 80 31.17 -8.45 -15.46
C THR A 80 31.16 -9.95 -15.20
N ARG A 81 30.84 -10.75 -16.22
CA ARG A 81 31.00 -12.22 -16.14
C ARG A 81 32.49 -12.58 -16.11
N SER A 82 32.83 -13.51 -15.25
CA SER A 82 34.16 -14.13 -15.18
C SER A 82 34.09 -15.64 -15.47
N ALA A 83 35.23 -16.27 -15.62
CA ALA A 83 35.31 -17.72 -15.86
C ALA A 83 34.62 -18.56 -14.77
N THR A 84 34.57 -18.06 -13.53
CA THR A 84 34.03 -18.76 -12.35
C THR A 84 32.71 -18.19 -11.83
N GLY A 85 32.20 -17.12 -12.43
CA GLY A 85 30.99 -16.45 -11.98
C GLY A 85 30.91 -15.02 -12.44
N PHE A 86 30.94 -14.05 -11.52
CA PHE A 86 30.92 -12.63 -11.83
C PHE A 86 31.87 -11.83 -10.93
N VAL A 87 32.19 -10.65 -11.40
CA VAL A 87 32.89 -9.63 -10.61
C VAL A 87 32.00 -8.38 -10.54
N LEU A 88 31.74 -7.92 -9.33
CA LEU A 88 31.10 -6.64 -9.06
C LEU A 88 32.17 -5.69 -8.53
N SER A 89 32.37 -4.55 -9.17
CA SER A 89 33.45 -3.64 -8.82
C SER A 89 33.03 -2.18 -8.79
N ASN A 90 33.70 -1.41 -7.97
CA ASN A 90 33.74 0.04 -7.99
C ASN A 90 35.21 0.49 -7.97
N ASP A 91 35.48 1.79 -7.73
CA ASP A 91 36.84 2.32 -7.73
C ASP A 91 37.72 1.77 -6.58
N PHE A 92 37.13 1.16 -5.55
CA PHE A 92 37.80 0.76 -4.32
C PHE A 92 37.83 -0.75 -4.10
N ASP A 93 36.80 -1.47 -4.53
CA ASP A 93 36.60 -2.88 -4.20
C ASP A 93 36.23 -3.71 -5.45
N ASP A 94 36.69 -4.97 -5.44
CA ASP A 94 36.31 -6.02 -6.36
C ASP A 94 35.66 -7.17 -5.58
N PHE A 95 34.40 -7.48 -5.90
CA PHE A 95 33.67 -8.58 -5.28
C PHE A 95 33.47 -9.71 -6.29
N LYS A 96 33.83 -10.93 -5.91
CA LYS A 96 33.67 -12.11 -6.75
C LYS A 96 32.53 -12.98 -6.24
N GLY A 97 31.61 -13.33 -7.14
CA GLY A 97 30.47 -14.17 -6.83
C GLY A 97 30.19 -15.21 -7.88
N GLN A 98 29.19 -16.04 -7.61
CA GLN A 98 28.71 -17.10 -8.50
C GLN A 98 27.35 -16.75 -9.07
N ILE A 99 27.14 -17.06 -10.34
CA ILE A 99 25.85 -16.90 -11.01
C ILE A 99 24.81 -17.82 -10.35
N GLY A 100 23.62 -17.28 -10.10
CA GLY A 100 22.50 -17.99 -9.50
C GLY A 100 22.54 -18.12 -7.97
N LYS A 101 23.55 -17.55 -7.32
CA LYS A 101 23.70 -17.62 -5.88
C LYS A 101 23.63 -16.22 -5.24
N GLY A 102 22.94 -16.11 -4.10
CA GLY A 102 22.92 -14.89 -3.31
C GLY A 102 24.22 -14.67 -2.55
N HIS A 103 24.73 -13.45 -2.58
CA HIS A 103 25.95 -13.05 -1.90
C HIS A 103 25.73 -11.82 -1.03
N LEU A 104 26.40 -11.81 0.14
CA LEU A 104 26.55 -10.63 0.98
C LEU A 104 28.02 -10.23 0.98
N PHE A 105 28.34 -9.12 0.33
CA PHE A 105 29.69 -8.58 0.27
C PHE A 105 29.88 -7.45 1.27
N LYS A 106 31.04 -7.41 1.88
CA LYS A 106 31.46 -6.31 2.75
C LYS A 106 32.57 -5.54 2.05
N GLY A 107 32.25 -4.31 1.70
CA GLY A 107 33.20 -3.42 1.05
C GLY A 107 33.75 -2.34 1.97
N THR A 108 34.55 -1.46 1.41
CA THR A 108 35.19 -0.34 2.13
C THR A 108 34.17 0.60 2.76
N ASP A 109 33.06 0.90 2.05
CA ASP A 109 32.07 1.89 2.47
C ASP A 109 30.75 1.29 2.97
N GLY A 110 30.57 -0.03 2.90
CA GLY A 110 29.34 -0.63 3.35
C GLY A 110 29.14 -2.06 2.84
N GLN A 111 27.91 -2.52 2.82
CA GLN A 111 27.53 -3.86 2.44
C GLN A 111 26.69 -3.87 1.17
N ILE A 112 26.82 -4.97 0.42
CA ILE A 112 26.05 -5.22 -0.81
C ILE A 112 25.50 -6.63 -0.75
N GLN A 113 24.20 -6.75 -0.95
CA GLN A 113 23.51 -8.03 -1.11
C GLN A 113 23.05 -8.14 -2.56
N ILE A 114 23.56 -9.14 -3.28
CA ILE A 114 23.28 -9.30 -4.71
C ILE A 114 23.03 -10.75 -5.09
N THR A 115 22.10 -10.95 -6.00
CA THR A 115 21.89 -12.23 -6.69
C THR A 115 21.83 -11.95 -8.19
N VAL A 116 22.82 -12.47 -8.91
CA VAL A 116 22.95 -12.36 -10.36
C VAL A 116 22.59 -13.70 -10.96
N ASN A 117 21.55 -13.74 -11.81
CA ASN A 117 21.08 -14.97 -12.41
C ASN A 117 21.59 -15.19 -13.83
N ASP A 118 21.93 -14.13 -14.55
CA ASP A 118 22.53 -14.18 -15.87
C ASP A 118 23.32 -12.90 -16.18
N LEU A 119 24.35 -13.04 -16.98
CA LEU A 119 25.17 -11.95 -17.50
C LEU A 119 25.53 -12.20 -18.96
N PRO A 120 25.90 -11.15 -19.73
CA PRO A 120 26.46 -11.32 -21.07
C PRO A 120 27.78 -12.12 -21.09
N ALA A 121 28.35 -12.28 -22.27
CA ALA A 121 29.64 -12.94 -22.46
C ALA A 121 30.75 -12.44 -21.56
N ASP A 122 31.76 -13.26 -21.32
CA ASP A 122 32.89 -12.95 -20.44
C ASP A 122 33.54 -11.62 -20.84
N GLY A 123 33.76 -10.76 -19.83
CA GLY A 123 34.40 -9.48 -19.99
C GLY A 123 33.50 -8.35 -20.50
N TYR A 124 32.22 -8.59 -20.76
CA TYR A 124 31.28 -7.56 -21.18
C TYR A 124 30.77 -6.76 -19.96
N PRO A 125 31.15 -5.49 -19.81
CA PRO A 125 30.77 -4.73 -18.61
C PRO A 125 29.34 -4.21 -18.68
N ILE A 126 28.64 -4.29 -17.56
CA ILE A 126 27.33 -3.70 -17.34
C ILE A 126 27.41 -2.76 -16.13
N ASN A 127 26.84 -1.60 -16.22
CA ASN A 127 26.68 -0.70 -15.08
C ASN A 127 25.43 -1.02 -14.28
N ILE A 128 25.57 -1.12 -12.98
CA ILE A 128 24.48 -1.35 -12.05
C ILE A 128 24.51 -0.29 -10.95
N THR A 129 23.37 0.31 -10.66
CA THR A 129 23.23 1.34 -9.63
C THR A 129 21.96 1.08 -8.82
N LYS A 130 22.06 1.17 -7.51
CA LYS A 130 20.90 1.22 -6.64
C LYS A 130 20.52 2.66 -6.39
N GLN A 131 19.44 3.10 -7.01
CA GLN A 131 18.93 4.45 -6.85
C GLN A 131 18.22 4.61 -5.50
N SER A 132 18.28 5.81 -4.90
CA SER A 132 17.56 6.08 -3.67
C SER A 132 16.04 5.91 -3.87
N LEU A 133 15.34 5.51 -2.81
CA LEU A 133 13.89 5.36 -2.83
C LEU A 133 13.19 6.69 -3.17
N GLN A 134 13.68 7.78 -2.60
CA GLN A 134 13.14 9.11 -2.85
C GLN A 134 13.25 9.49 -4.33
N THR A 135 14.43 9.39 -4.91
CA THR A 135 14.65 9.76 -6.33
C THR A 135 13.79 8.91 -7.25
N THR A 136 13.70 7.61 -7.01
CA THR A 136 12.89 6.69 -7.82
C THR A 136 11.41 7.01 -7.73
N THR A 137 10.91 7.26 -6.51
CA THR A 137 9.51 7.63 -6.29
C THR A 137 9.16 8.96 -6.94
N GLU A 138 10.03 9.94 -6.86
CA GLU A 138 9.86 11.24 -7.51
C GLU A 138 9.82 11.12 -9.05
N GLN A 139 10.65 10.27 -9.63
CA GLN A 139 10.63 10.01 -11.07
C GLN A 139 9.30 9.38 -11.51
N ILE A 140 8.80 8.41 -10.78
CA ILE A 140 7.48 7.81 -11.07
C ILE A 140 6.39 8.86 -10.96
N ASN A 141 6.42 9.68 -9.94
CA ASN A 141 5.44 10.73 -9.73
C ASN A 141 5.46 11.77 -10.85
N THR A 142 6.63 12.08 -11.39
CA THR A 142 6.79 12.99 -12.55
C THR A 142 6.17 12.39 -13.81
N ASP A 143 6.34 11.10 -14.05
CA ASP A 143 5.83 10.39 -15.22
C ASP A 143 4.33 10.06 -15.12
N LEU A 144 3.77 10.10 -13.91
CA LEU A 144 2.38 9.77 -13.63
C LEU A 144 1.48 10.99 -13.78
N SER A 145 0.39 10.83 -14.52
CA SER A 145 -0.69 11.80 -14.63
C SER A 145 -1.96 11.24 -13.99
N VAL A 146 -2.53 11.99 -13.05
CA VAL A 146 -3.75 11.63 -12.34
C VAL A 146 -4.77 12.73 -12.57
N VAL A 147 -5.86 12.41 -13.24
CA VAL A 147 -6.92 13.37 -13.62
C VAL A 147 -8.28 12.87 -13.19
N GLU A 148 -9.02 13.69 -12.47
CA GLU A 148 -10.42 13.42 -12.17
C GLU A 148 -11.28 13.75 -13.37
N LYS A 149 -12.06 12.77 -13.86
CA LYS A 149 -12.96 12.92 -14.99
C LYS A 149 -14.34 13.43 -14.53
N GLY A 150 -14.59 14.69 -14.80
CA GLY A 150 -15.82 15.38 -14.44
C GLY A 150 -15.85 15.84 -12.98
N LYS A 151 -16.72 16.78 -12.67
CA LYS A 151 -16.87 17.26 -11.30
C LYS A 151 -17.67 16.25 -10.47
N GLN A 152 -17.06 15.74 -9.41
CA GLN A 152 -17.70 14.83 -8.43
C GLN A 152 -18.20 13.49 -8.99
N THR A 153 -17.62 13.01 -10.08
CA THR A 153 -18.00 11.71 -10.65
C THR A 153 -17.37 10.53 -9.92
N GLY A 154 -16.31 10.77 -9.15
CA GLY A 154 -15.54 9.71 -8.52
C GLY A 154 -14.66 8.91 -9.50
N ILE A 155 -14.62 9.30 -10.77
CA ILE A 155 -13.81 8.62 -11.79
C ILE A 155 -12.45 9.30 -11.88
N ILE A 156 -11.39 8.52 -11.63
CA ILE A 156 -10.01 8.97 -11.73
C ILE A 156 -9.34 8.25 -12.90
N GLN A 157 -8.76 9.02 -13.79
CA GLN A 157 -7.97 8.51 -14.89
C GLN A 157 -6.49 8.61 -14.57
N LEU A 158 -5.81 7.46 -14.67
CA LEU A 158 -4.36 7.34 -14.51
C LEU A 158 -3.71 7.12 -15.86
N SER A 159 -2.66 7.86 -16.13
CA SER A 159 -1.79 7.64 -17.30
C SER A 159 -0.34 7.84 -16.91
N MET A 160 0.55 7.21 -17.64
CA MET A 160 1.98 7.26 -17.36
C MET A 160 2.77 7.28 -18.66
N THR A 161 3.82 8.10 -18.71
CA THR A 161 4.76 8.14 -19.83
C THR A 161 5.98 7.29 -19.53
N GLY A 162 6.49 6.64 -20.56
CA GLY A 162 7.70 5.81 -20.44
C GLY A 162 8.17 5.28 -21.78
N ALA A 163 9.44 4.89 -21.85
CA ALA A 163 10.07 4.42 -23.08
C ALA A 163 9.57 3.03 -23.54
N ASN A 164 9.17 2.19 -22.58
CA ASN A 164 8.67 0.83 -22.84
C ASN A 164 7.22 0.71 -22.39
N GLN A 165 6.31 0.47 -23.33
CA GLN A 165 4.88 0.41 -23.07
C GLN A 165 4.51 -0.74 -22.10
N GLN A 166 5.12 -1.90 -22.24
CA GLN A 166 4.85 -3.04 -21.35
C GLN A 166 5.27 -2.75 -19.92
N GLN A 167 6.46 -2.16 -19.74
CA GLN A 167 6.97 -1.75 -18.44
C GLN A 167 6.08 -0.68 -17.80
N THR A 168 5.73 0.33 -18.57
CA THR A 168 4.85 1.42 -18.10
C THR A 168 3.48 0.90 -17.69
N SER A 169 2.89 0.00 -18.48
CA SER A 169 1.61 -0.66 -18.15
C SER A 169 1.69 -1.49 -16.87
N LEU A 170 2.79 -2.20 -16.66
CA LEU A 170 3.01 -2.98 -15.44
C LEU A 170 3.09 -2.08 -14.20
N ILE A 171 3.86 -1.00 -14.28
CA ILE A 171 3.96 -0.03 -13.19
C ILE A 171 2.59 0.58 -12.88
N LEU A 172 1.87 1.02 -13.89
CA LEU A 172 0.56 1.62 -13.75
C LEU A 172 -0.46 0.67 -13.12
N LYS A 173 -0.47 -0.60 -13.54
CA LYS A 173 -1.30 -1.64 -12.94
C LYS A 173 -0.97 -1.84 -11.46
N GLN A 174 0.30 -1.88 -11.10
CA GLN A 174 0.72 -2.03 -9.70
C GLN A 174 0.36 -0.81 -8.85
N ILE A 175 0.40 0.39 -9.41
CA ILE A 175 -0.07 1.60 -8.72
C ILE A 175 -1.56 1.49 -8.40
N VAL A 176 -2.38 1.05 -9.35
CA VAL A 176 -3.82 0.82 -9.14
C VAL A 176 -4.05 -0.22 -8.03
N LEU A 177 -3.35 -1.35 -8.09
CA LEU A 177 -3.46 -2.40 -7.07
C LEU A 177 -3.02 -1.93 -5.69
N SER A 178 -1.95 -1.16 -5.61
CA SER A 178 -1.47 -0.56 -4.36
C SER A 178 -2.50 0.40 -3.77
N TYR A 179 -3.12 1.23 -4.60
CA TYR A 179 -4.20 2.14 -4.19
C TYR A 179 -5.42 1.37 -3.64
N ILE A 180 -5.86 0.34 -4.35
CA ILE A 180 -6.98 -0.51 -3.91
C ILE A 180 -6.68 -1.15 -2.56
N ASP A 181 -5.49 -1.72 -2.39
CA ASP A 181 -5.04 -2.36 -1.15
C ASP A 181 -5.03 -1.36 0.02
N GLN A 182 -4.45 -0.18 -0.17
CA GLN A 182 -4.43 0.86 0.85
C GLN A 182 -5.84 1.37 1.19
N ASN A 183 -6.70 1.51 0.21
CA ASN A 183 -8.06 1.95 0.42
C ASN A 183 -8.88 0.94 1.23
N GLN A 184 -8.71 -0.35 0.95
CA GLN A 184 -9.32 -1.43 1.74
C GLN A 184 -8.79 -1.46 3.18
N SER A 185 -7.49 -1.33 3.38
CA SER A 185 -6.86 -1.30 4.70
C SER A 185 -7.36 -0.11 5.54
N ARG A 186 -7.50 1.08 4.95
CA ARG A 186 -8.07 2.24 5.64
C ARG A 186 -9.53 2.03 6.01
N GLY A 187 -10.33 1.51 5.09
CA GLY A 187 -11.74 1.20 5.35
C GLY A 187 -11.90 0.20 6.49
N SER A 188 -11.07 -0.83 6.54
CA SER A 188 -11.03 -1.82 7.62
C SER A 188 -10.65 -1.19 8.96
N GLU A 189 -9.66 -0.31 8.99
CA GLU A 189 -9.24 0.39 10.21
C GLU A 189 -10.33 1.32 10.74
N GLU A 190 -10.95 2.11 9.88
CA GLU A 190 -12.08 2.98 10.23
C GLU A 190 -13.27 2.17 10.77
N THR A 191 -13.56 1.05 10.14
CA THR A 191 -14.60 0.10 10.57
C THR A 191 -14.32 -0.42 11.97
N THR A 192 -13.08 -0.86 12.24
CA THR A 192 -12.65 -1.35 13.55
C THR A 192 -12.78 -0.27 14.64
N LYS A 193 -12.37 0.95 14.35
CA LYS A 193 -12.53 2.10 15.26
C LYS A 193 -13.99 2.39 15.56
N THR A 194 -14.85 2.34 14.54
CA THR A 194 -16.30 2.55 14.68
C THR A 194 -16.92 1.48 15.58
N ILE A 195 -16.54 0.22 15.40
CA ILE A 195 -17.03 -0.89 16.22
C ILE A 195 -16.57 -0.76 17.67
N SER A 196 -15.30 -0.44 17.92
CA SER A 196 -14.78 -0.19 19.26
C SER A 196 -15.51 0.96 19.95
N PHE A 197 -15.82 2.02 19.22
CA PHE A 197 -16.63 3.12 19.74
C PHE A 197 -18.03 2.65 20.16
N MET A 198 -18.71 1.87 19.32
CA MET A 198 -20.03 1.31 19.63
C MET A 198 -19.99 0.41 20.84
N GLU A 199 -19.00 -0.49 20.95
CA GLU A 199 -18.80 -1.37 22.10
C GLU A 199 -18.68 -0.60 23.41
N THR A 200 -18.07 0.58 23.38
CA THR A 200 -17.94 1.46 24.54
C THR A 200 -19.23 2.21 24.85
N GLN A 201 -19.96 2.67 23.82
CA GLN A 201 -21.17 3.49 23.98
C GLN A 201 -22.39 2.69 24.45
N ILE A 202 -22.57 1.47 23.96
CA ILE A 202 -23.76 0.66 24.27
C ILE A 202 -23.88 0.37 25.78
N PRO A 203 -22.83 -0.10 26.48
CA PRO A 203 -22.89 -0.26 27.93
C PRO A 203 -23.17 1.04 28.70
N THR A 204 -22.61 2.16 28.23
CA THR A 204 -22.84 3.47 28.85
C THR A 204 -24.29 3.91 28.72
N LEU A 205 -24.91 3.71 27.57
CA LEU A 205 -26.32 4.03 27.31
C LEU A 205 -27.24 3.13 28.13
N LYS A 206 -26.94 1.85 28.20
CA LYS A 206 -27.67 0.89 29.01
C LYS A 206 -27.65 1.28 30.48
N LYS A 207 -26.48 1.66 31.00
CA LYS A 207 -26.35 2.16 32.39
C LYS A 207 -27.15 3.43 32.61
N LYS A 208 -27.12 4.39 31.70
CA LYS A 208 -27.93 5.62 31.80
C LYS A 208 -29.41 5.33 31.85
N LEU A 209 -29.89 4.37 31.08
CA LEU A 209 -31.27 3.92 31.11
C LEU A 209 -31.65 3.31 32.45
N GLU A 210 -30.85 2.40 32.98
CA GLU A 210 -31.03 1.79 34.28
C GLU A 210 -31.05 2.82 35.41
N ASP A 211 -30.11 3.80 35.39
CA ASP A 211 -30.04 4.87 36.37
C ASP A 211 -31.28 5.78 36.28
N SER A 212 -31.76 6.09 35.09
CA SER A 212 -32.98 6.88 34.89
C SER A 212 -34.22 6.18 35.39
N GLU A 213 -34.36 4.87 35.15
CA GLU A 213 -35.44 4.03 35.67
C GLU A 213 -35.42 3.94 37.20
N ALA A 214 -34.24 3.81 37.80
CA ALA A 214 -34.09 3.79 39.23
C ALA A 214 -34.51 5.12 39.89
N VAL A 215 -34.06 6.24 39.35
CA VAL A 215 -34.45 7.59 39.80
C VAL A 215 -35.96 7.77 39.67
N PHE A 216 -36.54 7.35 38.58
CA PHE A 216 -37.99 7.45 38.33
C PHE A 216 -38.79 6.58 39.35
N ASN A 217 -38.35 5.36 39.60
CA ASN A 217 -39.01 4.46 40.56
C ASN A 217 -38.90 5.00 42.00
N GLU A 218 -37.78 5.59 42.39
CA GLU A 218 -37.65 6.26 43.69
C GLU A 218 -38.60 7.48 43.79
N PHE A 219 -38.69 8.25 42.74
CA PHE A 219 -39.61 9.41 42.70
C PHE A 219 -41.08 8.94 42.84
N ARG A 220 -41.47 7.84 42.15
CA ARG A 220 -42.80 7.25 42.28
C ARG A 220 -43.09 6.79 43.71
N LYS A 221 -42.15 6.17 44.39
CA LYS A 221 -42.28 5.72 45.76
C LYS A 221 -42.41 6.87 46.72
N LYS A 222 -41.70 7.98 46.51
CA LYS A 222 -41.66 9.13 47.41
C LYS A 222 -42.88 10.02 47.30
N TYR A 223 -43.43 10.21 46.12
CA TYR A 223 -44.51 11.18 45.87
C TYR A 223 -45.89 10.57 45.55
N GLY A 224 -46.03 9.27 45.52
CA GLY A 224 -47.31 8.52 45.56
C GLY A 224 -48.10 8.52 44.27
N THR A 225 -48.54 9.61 43.73
CA THR A 225 -49.24 9.68 42.46
C THR A 225 -48.56 10.61 41.51
N ILE A 226 -48.23 10.09 40.36
CA ILE A 226 -47.62 10.82 39.27
C ILE A 226 -48.73 11.05 38.20
N ASP A 227 -48.73 12.23 37.62
CA ASP A 227 -49.55 12.52 36.44
C ASP A 227 -49.21 11.53 35.33
N VAL A 228 -50.14 10.66 35.01
CA VAL A 228 -49.97 9.57 34.03
C VAL A 228 -49.57 10.10 32.64
N SER A 229 -49.95 11.31 32.31
CA SER A 229 -49.58 11.95 31.06
C SER A 229 -48.09 12.33 31.02
N LYS A 230 -47.53 12.82 32.12
CA LYS A 230 -46.05 13.10 32.19
C LYS A 230 -45.20 11.84 32.23
N GLU A 231 -45.71 10.80 32.87
CA GLU A 231 -45.05 9.47 32.89
C GLU A 231 -45.02 8.88 31.48
N ALA A 232 -46.12 8.95 30.76
CA ALA A 232 -46.19 8.47 29.37
C ALA A 232 -45.32 9.29 28.42
N GLU A 233 -45.23 10.60 28.63
CA GLU A 233 -44.37 11.50 27.83
C GLU A 233 -42.88 11.21 28.06
N LEU A 234 -42.46 10.95 29.29
CA LEU A 234 -41.10 10.58 29.63
C LEU A 234 -40.71 9.23 29.04
N LEU A 235 -41.59 8.22 29.16
CA LEU A 235 -41.37 6.89 28.60
C LEU A 235 -41.32 6.94 27.06
N LEU A 236 -42.15 7.73 26.41
CA LEU A 236 -42.13 7.95 24.97
C LEU A 236 -40.84 8.62 24.52
N THR A 237 -40.34 9.59 25.27
CA THR A 237 -39.09 10.29 24.93
C THR A 237 -37.90 9.35 25.04
N GLU A 238 -37.81 8.55 26.11
CA GLU A 238 -36.73 7.59 26.31
C GLU A 238 -36.79 6.47 25.26
N SER A 239 -37.98 5.92 24.98
CA SER A 239 -38.19 4.92 23.94
C SER A 239 -37.79 5.46 22.56
N SER A 240 -38.16 6.71 22.27
CA SER A 240 -37.79 7.40 21.01
C SER A 240 -36.26 7.55 20.87
N GLN A 241 -35.55 7.90 21.92
CA GLN A 241 -34.09 8.00 21.90
C GLN A 241 -33.41 6.65 21.66
N ILE A 242 -33.91 5.58 22.29
CA ILE A 242 -33.41 4.23 22.07
C ILE A 242 -33.67 3.78 20.63
N ASP A 243 -34.85 4.06 20.09
CA ASP A 243 -35.19 3.73 18.69
C ASP A 243 -34.29 4.46 17.69
N VAL A 244 -33.98 5.74 17.94
CA VAL A 244 -33.04 6.51 17.11
C VAL A 244 -31.64 5.86 17.13
N GLN A 245 -31.15 5.46 18.29
CA GLN A 245 -29.84 4.83 18.42
C GLN A 245 -29.82 3.43 17.80
N LEU A 246 -30.88 2.63 17.95
CA LEU A 246 -31.03 1.35 17.26
C LEU A 246 -31.00 1.53 15.74
N ASN A 247 -31.67 2.55 15.22
CA ASN A 247 -31.69 2.83 13.79
C ASN A 247 -30.32 3.29 13.29
N GLU A 248 -29.59 4.10 14.04
CA GLU A 248 -28.21 4.46 13.72
C GLU A 248 -27.29 3.24 13.66
N LEU A 249 -27.38 2.33 14.64
CA LEU A 249 -26.61 1.10 14.64
C LEU A 249 -26.97 0.18 13.47
N LYS A 250 -28.25 0.07 13.12
CA LYS A 250 -28.71 -0.69 11.95
C LYS A 250 -28.19 -0.12 10.63
N LEU A 251 -28.19 1.21 10.49
CA LEU A 251 -27.61 1.87 9.31
C LEU A 251 -26.11 1.63 9.20
N LYS A 252 -25.38 1.74 10.29
CA LYS A 252 -23.95 1.45 10.32
C LYS A 252 -23.64 -0.01 10.03
N LYS A 253 -24.47 -0.95 10.51
CA LYS A 253 -24.36 -2.36 10.14
C LYS A 253 -24.58 -2.55 8.65
N ALA A 254 -25.57 -1.89 8.05
CA ALA A 254 -25.82 -1.97 6.61
C ALA A 254 -24.61 -1.46 5.79
N ASP A 255 -23.98 -0.37 6.22
CA ASP A 255 -22.75 0.14 5.60
C ASP A 255 -21.60 -0.88 5.70
N LEU A 256 -21.42 -1.52 6.86
CA LEU A 256 -20.39 -2.53 7.07
C LEU A 256 -20.63 -3.80 6.24
N THR A 257 -21.88 -4.24 6.08
CA THR A 257 -22.22 -5.40 5.25
C THR A 257 -22.03 -5.16 3.76
N THR A 258 -21.85 -3.91 3.33
CA THR A 258 -21.41 -3.59 1.97
C THR A 258 -19.98 -4.06 1.70
N PHE A 259 -19.12 -4.09 2.73
CA PHE A 259 -17.71 -4.47 2.63
C PHE A 259 -17.42 -5.87 3.19
N TYR A 260 -18.23 -6.37 4.11
CA TYR A 260 -18.04 -7.63 4.84
C TYR A 260 -19.30 -8.50 4.77
N THR A 261 -19.10 -9.82 4.78
CA THR A 261 -20.19 -10.79 4.86
C THR A 261 -20.80 -10.82 6.27
N GLU A 262 -22.05 -11.33 6.39
CA GLU A 262 -22.71 -11.54 7.68
C GLU A 262 -21.92 -12.47 8.64
N GLU A 263 -21.08 -13.32 8.09
CA GLU A 263 -20.21 -14.24 8.87
C GLU A 263 -18.91 -13.60 9.34
N HIS A 264 -18.62 -12.37 8.91
CA HIS A 264 -17.41 -11.68 9.36
C HIS A 264 -17.48 -11.39 10.86
N PRO A 265 -16.41 -11.64 11.65
CA PRO A 265 -16.41 -11.46 13.11
C PRO A 265 -16.89 -10.08 13.56
N LEU A 266 -16.58 -9.03 12.81
CA LEU A 266 -16.99 -7.66 13.12
C LEU A 266 -18.50 -7.45 12.96
N VAL A 267 -19.11 -8.05 11.94
CA VAL A 267 -20.57 -8.00 11.71
C VAL A 267 -21.30 -8.85 12.74
N MET A 268 -20.75 -10.00 13.10
CA MET A 268 -21.30 -10.86 14.16
C MET A 268 -21.36 -10.14 15.52
N GLN A 269 -20.29 -9.42 15.88
CA GLN A 269 -20.27 -8.60 17.09
C GLN A 269 -21.38 -7.55 17.12
N ILE A 270 -21.60 -6.83 16.02
CA ILE A 270 -22.69 -5.83 15.92
C ILE A 270 -24.05 -6.51 16.05
N ASN A 271 -24.24 -7.69 15.48
CA ASN A 271 -25.49 -8.46 15.61
C ASN A 271 -25.77 -8.86 17.06
N GLU A 272 -24.75 -9.29 17.79
CA GLU A 272 -24.87 -9.61 19.20
C GLU A 272 -25.25 -8.38 20.03
N GLN A 273 -24.67 -7.22 19.76
CA GLN A 273 -24.98 -5.96 20.43
C GLN A 273 -26.40 -5.47 20.12
N LEU A 274 -26.86 -5.62 18.88
CA LEU A 274 -28.25 -5.31 18.50
C LEU A 274 -29.25 -6.21 19.21
N ALA A 275 -28.92 -7.50 19.39
CA ALA A 275 -29.77 -8.43 20.13
C ALA A 275 -29.93 -8.00 21.60
N VAL A 276 -28.85 -7.54 22.25
CA VAL A 276 -28.88 -7.05 23.64
C VAL A 276 -29.75 -5.79 23.80
N LEU A 277 -29.82 -4.92 22.80
CA LEU A 277 -30.65 -3.70 22.84
C LEU A 277 -32.13 -3.98 22.57
N ASN A 278 -32.46 -5.08 21.91
CA ASN A 278 -33.84 -5.46 21.58
C ASN A 278 -34.53 -6.29 22.67
N ASP A 279 -33.78 -6.89 23.60
CA ASP A 279 -34.30 -7.59 24.78
C ASP A 279 -34.59 -6.62 25.94
#